data_45fad7e4f061be689e9dad6d47995bef
#
_entry.id   45fad7e4f061be689e9dad6d47995bef
#
_cell.length_a   1.000
_cell.length_b   1.000
_cell.length_c   1.000
_cell.angle_alpha   90.00
_cell.angle_beta   90.00
_cell.angle_gamma   90.00
#
_symmetry.space_group_name_H-M   'P 1'
#
loop_
_entity.id
_entity.type
_entity.pdbx_description
1 polymer ?
#
loop_
_entity_poly.entity_id
_entity_poly.type
_entity_poly.pdbx_seq_one_letter_code
_entity_poly.pdbx_strand_id
1 'polypeptide(L)'
;MSLVKKKVIIIEDDPAHAEIILDELEAEGINGEVVLMKDGQEVKDYFQKVVPKGMQKVQSIISLIILDLNLPKICGMEILDFIKKNPIYQTIPTVILSTSSDHETIRRAYKKGANGFITKPISYDEFVDKIRVLIKYC
;
A
#
# COMPACT_ATOMS: atom_id res chain seq x y z
N MET A 1 14.19 -9.44 20.08
CA MET A 1 14.47 -8.56 18.92
C MET A 1 14.28 -9.34 17.65
N SER A 2 13.47 -8.83 16.76
CA SER A 2 13.23 -9.51 15.49
C SER A 2 14.36 -9.19 14.51
N LEU A 3 14.92 -10.22 13.89
CA LEU A 3 15.91 -10.07 12.84
C LEU A 3 15.26 -9.98 11.45
N VAL A 4 13.96 -10.15 11.39
CA VAL A 4 13.21 -10.12 10.13
C VAL A 4 12.90 -8.67 9.78
N LYS A 5 13.37 -8.23 8.62
CA LYS A 5 13.04 -6.90 8.11
C LYS A 5 11.60 -6.90 7.59
N LYS A 6 10.81 -5.95 8.05
CA LYS A 6 9.45 -5.79 7.56
C LYS A 6 9.46 -5.14 6.18
N LYS A 7 8.49 -5.50 5.37
CA LYS A 7 8.35 -4.95 4.02
C LYS A 7 7.20 -3.97 3.97
N VAL A 8 7.40 -2.90 3.20
CA VAL A 8 6.34 -1.98 2.82
C VAL A 8 6.14 -2.15 1.32
N ILE A 9 4.91 -2.43 0.93
CA ILE A 9 4.58 -2.59 -0.49
C ILE A 9 3.91 -1.31 -0.96
N ILE A 10 4.46 -0.72 -2.02
CA ILE A 10 3.93 0.49 -2.64
C ILE A 10 3.47 0.13 -4.05
N ILE A 11 2.20 0.35 -4.33
CA ILE A 11 1.61 0.09 -5.63
C ILE A 11 1.24 1.44 -6.24
N GLU A 12 2.12 1.97 -7.08
CA GLU A 12 2.03 3.31 -7.63
C GLU A 12 2.75 3.37 -8.98
N ASP A 13 2.04 3.80 -10.02
CA ASP A 13 2.62 3.91 -11.35
C ASP A 13 3.26 5.27 -11.64
N ASP A 14 2.96 6.29 -10.86
CA ASP A 14 3.54 7.63 -11.03
C ASP A 14 4.90 7.70 -10.32
N PRO A 15 6.00 7.84 -11.08
CA PRO A 15 7.34 7.86 -10.47
C PRO A 15 7.54 9.00 -9.46
N ALA A 16 6.91 10.15 -9.69
CA ALA A 16 7.05 11.29 -8.80
C ALA A 16 6.42 11.02 -7.45
N HIS A 17 5.22 10.44 -7.44
CA HIS A 17 4.54 10.08 -6.20
C HIS A 17 5.28 8.95 -5.47
N ALA A 18 5.75 7.96 -6.21
CA ALA A 18 6.51 6.86 -5.63
C ALA A 18 7.78 7.38 -4.96
N GLU A 19 8.48 8.31 -5.59
CA GLU A 19 9.70 8.89 -5.04
C GLU A 19 9.44 9.61 -3.72
N ILE A 20 8.35 10.36 -3.63
CA ILE A 20 7.99 11.06 -2.39
C ILE A 20 7.78 10.06 -1.25
N ILE A 21 7.06 8.98 -1.53
CA ILE A 21 6.80 7.95 -0.53
C ILE A 21 8.10 7.29 -0.08
N LEU A 22 8.96 6.94 -1.03
CA LEU A 22 10.24 6.31 -0.74
C LEU A 22 11.14 7.22 0.11
N ASP A 23 11.19 8.51 -0.23
CA ASP A 23 12.01 9.47 0.50
C ASP A 23 11.54 9.62 1.95
N GLU A 24 10.22 9.64 2.19
CA GLU A 24 9.70 9.75 3.54
C GLU A 24 9.93 8.49 4.36
N LEU A 25 9.84 7.32 3.75
CA LEU A 25 10.16 6.07 4.43
C LEU A 25 11.61 6.07 4.89
N GLU A 26 12.51 6.51 4.03
CA GLU A 26 13.92 6.61 4.37
C GLU A 26 14.17 7.65 5.47
N ALA A 27 13.52 8.81 5.38
CA ALA A 27 13.69 9.89 6.36
C ALA A 27 13.20 9.48 7.75
N GLU A 28 12.17 8.65 7.85
CA GLU A 28 11.65 8.18 9.13
C GLU A 28 12.43 6.96 9.66
N GLY A 29 13.46 6.54 8.95
CA GLY A 29 14.33 5.46 9.42
C GLY A 29 13.68 4.08 9.40
N ILE A 30 12.77 3.85 8.47
CA ILE A 30 12.12 2.54 8.35
C ILE A 30 13.16 1.51 7.92
N ASN A 31 13.44 0.57 8.83
CA ASN A 31 14.41 -0.50 8.61
C ASN A 31 13.77 -1.67 7.86
N GLY A 32 13.10 -1.36 6.78
CA GLY A 32 12.41 -2.38 6.02
C GLY A 32 12.81 -2.34 4.56
N GLU A 33 12.48 -3.41 3.88
CA GLU A 33 12.59 -3.47 2.44
C GLU A 33 11.33 -2.83 1.85
N VAL A 34 11.51 -1.97 0.86
CA VAL A 34 10.39 -1.38 0.14
C VAL A 34 10.28 -2.06 -1.22
N VAL A 35 9.09 -2.56 -1.52
CA VAL A 35 8.81 -3.21 -2.80
C VAL A 35 7.88 -2.30 -3.57
N LEU A 36 8.34 -1.79 -4.71
CA LEU A 36 7.54 -0.92 -5.57
C LEU A 36 6.99 -1.72 -6.73
N MET A 37 5.67 -1.66 -6.91
CA MET A 37 4.99 -2.29 -8.03
C MET A 37 4.23 -1.22 -8.81
N LYS A 38 4.18 -1.37 -10.13
CA LYS A 38 3.64 -0.33 -11.00
C LYS A 38 2.25 -0.63 -11.52
N ASP A 39 1.81 -1.87 -11.44
CA ASP A 39 0.48 -2.25 -11.93
C ASP A 39 -0.07 -3.44 -11.15
N GLY A 40 -1.34 -3.72 -11.39
CA GLY A 40 -2.04 -4.78 -10.67
C GLY A 40 -1.58 -6.19 -11.00
N GLN A 41 -1.03 -6.40 -12.19
CA GLN A 41 -0.54 -7.72 -12.55
C GLN A 41 0.73 -8.07 -11.76
N GLU A 42 1.61 -7.09 -11.55
CA GLU A 42 2.79 -7.27 -10.70
C GLU A 42 2.38 -7.64 -9.27
N VAL A 43 1.30 -7.02 -8.77
CA VAL A 43 0.79 -7.32 -7.42
C VAL A 43 0.34 -8.76 -7.32
N LYS A 44 -0.48 -9.21 -8.26
CA LYS A 44 -0.99 -10.58 -8.25
C LYS A 44 0.14 -11.60 -8.36
N ASP A 45 1.09 -11.34 -9.23
CA ASP A 45 2.24 -12.22 -9.41
C ASP A 45 3.08 -12.31 -8.13
N TYR A 46 3.31 -11.18 -7.49
CA TYR A 46 4.07 -11.13 -6.26
C TYR A 46 3.41 -11.94 -5.15
N PHE A 47 2.12 -11.74 -4.93
CA PHE A 47 1.42 -12.44 -3.86
C PHE A 47 1.30 -13.93 -4.13
N GLN A 48 1.20 -14.33 -5.38
CA GLN A 48 1.21 -15.75 -5.72
C GLN A 48 2.53 -16.42 -5.33
N LYS A 49 3.64 -15.71 -5.45
CA LYS A 49 4.95 -16.22 -5.05
C LYS A 49 5.13 -16.30 -3.54
N VAL A 50 4.45 -15.41 -2.81
CA VAL A 50 4.58 -15.34 -1.35
C VAL A 50 3.69 -16.37 -0.65
N VAL A 51 2.55 -16.72 -1.25
CA VAL A 51 1.60 -17.68 -0.66
C VAL A 51 2.25 -18.98 -0.21
N PRO A 52 3.14 -19.62 -1.00
CA PRO A 52 3.72 -20.89 -0.59
C PRO A 52 4.58 -20.83 0.67
N LYS A 53 4.92 -19.64 1.13
CA LYS A 53 5.76 -19.47 2.32
C LYS A 53 4.98 -19.56 3.63
N GLY A 54 3.66 -19.69 3.55
CA GLY A 54 2.82 -19.85 4.71
C GLY A 54 2.25 -18.54 5.26
N MET A 55 1.06 -18.64 5.83
CA MET A 55 0.27 -17.49 6.26
C MET A 55 0.98 -16.63 7.30
N GLN A 56 1.55 -17.22 8.32
CA GLN A 56 2.19 -16.47 9.40
C GLN A 56 3.39 -15.66 8.92
N LYS A 57 4.15 -16.19 7.96
CA LYS A 57 5.32 -15.48 7.44
C LYS A 57 4.94 -14.27 6.63
N VAL A 58 3.85 -14.35 5.88
CA VAL A 58 3.37 -13.20 5.09
C VAL A 58 2.98 -12.04 6.00
N GLN A 59 2.19 -12.33 7.04
CA GLN A 59 1.71 -11.30 7.95
C GLN A 59 2.83 -10.67 8.77
N SER A 60 3.87 -11.45 9.09
CA SER A 60 5.00 -10.93 9.87
C SER A 60 6.00 -10.15 8.99
N ILE A 61 6.03 -10.43 7.70
CA ILE A 61 6.98 -9.80 6.77
C ILE A 61 6.44 -8.48 6.23
N ILE A 62 5.17 -8.44 5.83
CA ILE A 62 4.58 -7.26 5.22
C ILE A 62 3.85 -6.45 6.28
N SER A 63 4.32 -5.22 6.51
CA SER A 63 3.76 -4.36 7.55
C SER A 63 2.73 -3.38 7.03
N LEU A 64 2.79 -3.03 5.75
CA LEU A 64 1.92 -2.00 5.18
C LEU A 64 1.84 -2.15 3.67
N ILE A 65 0.66 -1.90 3.13
CA ILE A 65 0.45 -1.78 1.68
C ILE A 65 -0.10 -0.39 1.40
N ILE A 66 0.55 0.35 0.50
CA ILE A 66 0.07 1.64 0.02
C ILE A 66 -0.35 1.42 -1.43
N LEU A 67 -1.62 1.60 -1.71
CA LEU A 67 -2.23 1.25 -2.99
C LEU A 67 -2.88 2.45 -3.67
N ASP A 68 -2.38 2.79 -4.86
CA ASP A 68 -3.00 3.79 -5.71
C ASP A 68 -4.21 3.18 -6.42
N LEU A 69 -5.34 3.86 -6.39
CA LEU A 69 -6.53 3.41 -7.11
C LEU A 69 -6.42 3.62 -8.61
N ASN A 70 -5.58 4.54 -9.05
CA ASN A 70 -5.47 4.93 -10.46
C ASN A 70 -4.33 4.18 -11.16
N LEU A 71 -4.44 2.88 -11.22
CA LEU A 71 -3.42 2.02 -11.83
C LEU A 71 -3.78 1.61 -13.25
N PRO A 72 -2.76 1.39 -14.11
CA PRO A 72 -2.99 0.80 -15.42
C PRO A 72 -3.30 -0.70 -15.29
N LYS A 73 -3.84 -1.28 -16.35
CA LYS A 73 -4.17 -2.70 -16.50
C LYS A 73 -5.28 -3.17 -15.59
N ILE A 74 -5.05 -3.25 -14.29
CA ILE A 74 -6.04 -3.70 -13.33
C ILE A 74 -6.36 -2.55 -12.39
N CYS A 75 -7.65 -2.24 -12.26
CA CYS A 75 -8.14 -1.16 -11.41
C CYS A 75 -7.75 -1.38 -9.94
N GLY A 76 -7.37 -0.30 -9.26
CA GLY A 76 -6.96 -0.37 -7.86
C GLY A 76 -8.01 -0.96 -6.93
N MET A 77 -9.30 -0.72 -7.19
CA MET A 77 -10.37 -1.33 -6.41
C MET A 77 -10.38 -2.85 -6.53
N GLU A 78 -10.07 -3.38 -7.71
CA GLU A 78 -9.93 -4.81 -7.91
C GLU A 78 -8.78 -5.40 -7.12
N ILE A 79 -7.67 -4.66 -7.06
CA ILE A 79 -6.49 -5.08 -6.29
C ILE A 79 -6.83 -5.09 -4.79
N LEU A 80 -7.56 -4.07 -4.33
CA LEU A 80 -8.02 -4.02 -2.94
C LEU A 80 -8.89 -5.23 -2.61
N ASP A 81 -9.85 -5.56 -3.48
CA ASP A 81 -10.67 -6.75 -3.33
C ASP A 81 -9.82 -8.02 -3.24
N PHE A 82 -8.85 -8.14 -4.14
CA PHE A 82 -7.95 -9.29 -4.17
C PHE A 82 -7.22 -9.47 -2.83
N ILE A 83 -6.69 -8.37 -2.30
CA ILE A 83 -5.96 -8.39 -1.03
C ILE A 83 -6.90 -8.73 0.14
N LYS A 84 -8.05 -8.07 0.22
CA LYS A 84 -8.92 -8.16 1.39
C LYS A 84 -9.82 -9.39 1.41
N LYS A 85 -10.02 -10.04 0.27
CA LYS A 85 -10.76 -11.31 0.23
C LYS A 85 -9.87 -12.51 0.49
N ASN A 86 -8.58 -12.33 0.45
CA ASN A 86 -7.66 -13.43 0.68
C ASN A 86 -7.37 -13.55 2.18
N PRO A 87 -7.65 -14.71 2.80
CA PRO A 87 -7.42 -14.89 4.25
C PRO A 87 -5.97 -14.66 4.69
N ILE A 88 -5.04 -14.80 3.76
CA ILE A 88 -3.62 -14.63 4.05
C ILE A 88 -3.24 -13.16 4.15
N TYR A 89 -3.84 -12.30 3.30
CA TYR A 89 -3.42 -10.90 3.17
C TYR A 89 -4.38 -9.91 3.82
N GLN A 90 -5.59 -10.34 4.17
CA GLN A 90 -6.65 -9.42 4.60
C GLN A 90 -6.31 -8.65 5.88
N THR A 91 -5.40 -9.16 6.70
CA THR A 91 -4.99 -8.50 7.94
C THR A 91 -3.87 -7.49 7.77
N ILE A 92 -3.27 -7.42 6.57
CA ILE A 92 -2.21 -6.44 6.32
C ILE A 92 -2.84 -5.05 6.17
N PRO A 93 -2.41 -4.06 6.95
CA PRO A 93 -2.92 -2.70 6.81
C PRO A 93 -2.73 -2.19 5.39
N THR A 94 -3.81 -1.73 4.78
CA THR A 94 -3.81 -1.26 3.39
C THR A 94 -4.40 0.14 3.34
N VAL A 95 -3.59 1.09 2.88
CA VAL A 95 -3.99 2.48 2.76
C VAL A 95 -4.09 2.85 1.29
N ILE A 96 -5.19 3.48 0.95
CA ILE A 96 -5.50 3.84 -0.42
C ILE A 96 -5.02 5.26 -0.73
N LEU A 97 -4.41 5.43 -1.88
CA LEU A 97 -4.12 6.75 -2.45
C LEU A 97 -5.01 6.95 -3.66
N SER A 98 -5.61 8.13 -3.79
CA SER A 98 -6.46 8.43 -4.93
C SER A 98 -6.51 9.92 -5.20
N THR A 99 -6.62 10.29 -6.48
CA THR A 99 -6.86 11.68 -6.86
C THR A 99 -8.29 12.10 -6.57
N SER A 100 -9.19 11.15 -6.40
CA SER A 100 -10.59 11.42 -6.11
C SER A 100 -10.83 11.59 -4.62
N SER A 101 -11.54 12.68 -4.25
CA SER A 101 -12.04 12.89 -2.90
C SER A 101 -13.54 12.60 -2.82
N ASP A 102 -14.10 11.96 -3.82
CA ASP A 102 -15.50 11.60 -3.91
C ASP A 102 -15.91 10.68 -2.76
N HIS A 103 -16.98 11.04 -2.05
CA HIS A 103 -17.47 10.27 -0.90
C HIS A 103 -17.82 8.83 -1.25
N GLU A 104 -18.35 8.61 -2.46
CA GLU A 104 -18.69 7.26 -2.89
C GLU A 104 -17.46 6.39 -3.06
N THR A 105 -16.40 6.93 -3.64
CA THR A 105 -15.14 6.21 -3.80
C THR A 105 -14.52 5.87 -2.46
N ILE A 106 -14.50 6.83 -1.54
CA ILE A 106 -13.97 6.63 -0.19
C ILE A 106 -14.77 5.56 0.55
N ARG A 107 -16.09 5.65 0.49
CA ARG A 107 -16.98 4.70 1.15
C ARG A 107 -16.77 3.29 0.61
N ARG A 108 -16.66 3.15 -0.71
CA ARG A 108 -16.43 1.86 -1.35
C ARG A 108 -15.11 1.24 -0.93
N ALA A 109 -14.07 2.06 -0.83
CA ALA A 109 -12.75 1.58 -0.41
C ALA A 109 -12.81 1.02 1.02
N TYR A 110 -13.41 1.76 1.93
CA TYR A 110 -13.54 1.29 3.31
C TYR A 110 -14.44 0.06 3.42
N LYS A 111 -15.50 0.02 2.65
CA LYS A 111 -16.40 -1.14 2.64
C LYS A 111 -15.68 -2.40 2.15
N LYS A 112 -14.72 -2.24 1.24
CA LYS A 112 -13.91 -3.35 0.75
C LYS A 112 -12.78 -3.74 1.70
N GLY A 113 -12.59 -3.01 2.78
CA GLY A 113 -11.63 -3.36 3.81
C GLY A 113 -10.40 -2.48 3.92
N ALA A 114 -10.36 -1.35 3.21
CA ALA A 114 -9.25 -0.41 3.34
C ALA A 114 -9.12 0.07 4.79
N ASN A 115 -7.90 0.20 5.25
CA ASN A 115 -7.61 0.67 6.61
C ASN A 115 -7.43 2.17 6.68
N GLY A 116 -7.19 2.83 5.54
CA GLY A 116 -7.06 4.26 5.45
C GLY A 116 -7.23 4.73 4.02
N PHE A 117 -7.47 6.03 3.86
CA PHE A 117 -7.65 6.64 2.55
C PHE A 117 -7.00 8.02 2.57
N ILE A 118 -6.09 8.26 1.63
CA ILE A 118 -5.43 9.55 1.48
C ILE A 118 -5.72 10.07 0.08
N THR A 119 -6.34 11.23 0.01
CA THR A 119 -6.53 11.90 -1.27
C THR A 119 -5.19 12.46 -1.72
N LYS A 120 -4.78 12.12 -2.92
CA LYS A 120 -3.54 12.62 -3.49
C LYS A 120 -3.58 14.13 -3.56
N PRO A 121 -2.47 14.75 -3.27
CA PRO A 121 -2.50 16.12 -2.85
C PRO A 121 -2.57 17.08 -3.98
N ILE A 122 -3.03 18.17 -3.57
CA ILE A 122 -3.00 19.39 -4.30
C ILE A 122 -1.59 20.01 -4.20
N SER A 123 -0.87 19.80 -3.09
CA SER A 123 0.49 20.32 -2.92
C SER A 123 1.45 19.23 -2.45
N TYR A 124 2.73 19.42 -2.78
CA TYR A 124 3.79 18.54 -2.37
C TYR A 124 3.88 18.44 -0.85
N ASP A 125 3.88 19.58 -0.17
CA ASP A 125 4.05 19.63 1.28
C ASP A 125 2.94 18.88 2.01
N GLU A 126 1.72 19.03 1.55
CA GLU A 126 0.57 18.36 2.13
C GLU A 126 0.68 16.84 1.98
N PHE A 127 1.14 16.39 0.81
CA PHE A 127 1.33 14.96 0.56
C PHE A 127 2.41 14.39 1.48
N VAL A 128 3.53 15.08 1.58
CA VAL A 128 4.62 14.69 2.45
C VAL A 128 4.14 14.55 3.89
N ASP A 129 3.37 15.53 4.38
CA ASP A 129 2.85 15.50 5.75
C ASP A 129 1.94 14.29 5.99
N LYS A 130 1.05 14.00 5.05
CA LYS A 130 0.13 12.87 5.18
C LYS A 130 0.86 11.53 5.16
N ILE A 131 1.85 11.38 4.29
CA ILE A 131 2.66 10.17 4.24
C ILE A 131 3.47 10.01 5.54
N ARG A 132 4.00 11.09 6.06
CA ARG A 132 4.75 11.06 7.31
C ARG A 132 3.90 10.58 8.48
N VAL A 133 2.67 11.07 8.57
CA VAL A 133 1.72 10.63 9.60
C VAL A 133 1.43 9.14 9.44
N LEU A 134 1.19 8.69 8.22
CA LEU A 134 0.91 7.29 7.92
C LEU A 134 2.05 6.38 8.37
N ILE A 135 3.29 6.76 8.06
CA ILE A 135 4.46 5.96 8.37
C ILE A 135 4.63 5.77 9.87
N LYS A 136 4.25 6.75 10.68
CA LYS A 136 4.35 6.64 12.14
C LYS A 136 3.51 5.53 12.74
N TYR A 137 2.52 5.05 12.00
CA TYR A 137 1.65 3.96 12.47
C TYR A 137 2.02 2.60 11.87
N CYS A 138 3.13 2.53 11.18
CA CYS A 138 3.61 1.26 10.60
C CYS A 138 4.13 0.28 11.64
#